data_304bfb34501494b1bb6d8f60174668ac
#
_entry.id   304bfb34501494b1bb6d8f60174668ac
#
_cell.length_a   1.000
_cell.length_b   1.000
_cell.length_c   1.000
_cell.angle_alpha   90.00
_cell.angle_beta   90.00
_cell.angle_gamma   90.00
#
_symmetry.space_group_name_H-M   'P 1'
#
loop_
_entity.id
_entity.type
_entity.pdbx_description
1 polymer ?
#
loop_
_entity_poly.entity_id
_entity_poly.type
_entity_poly.pdbx_seq_one_letter_code
_entity_poly.pdbx_strand_id
1 'polypeptide(L)'
;MATTATTKPAQKPAVIQRSSTAEWAITILVLLFGTSTIAQPFVIPTSSMHNTLYTGDHLIVDKLAYAPPGAFSKHILPYEDVKRGDIIVFRHPTLTGVDYVKRVIGVPGDHIKLLDKKVIINGKPVDEPYAIHLPNSQPYRDNFPAGEPDYAPDPKMSARAAEMLRDDVVNGELVVPAGSYFAMGDNRDNSLDSRYWGLVPRENIMGKPVVVFWSYDAPTADLQDYTLHHMVDLALHFFTKTRWSRTFKLVHGYPLGG
;
A
#
# COMPACT_ATOMS: atom_id res chain seq x y z
N MET A 1 2.53 -34.67 74.92
CA MET A 1 3.57 -34.68 73.93
C MET A 1 2.99 -34.05 72.64
N ALA A 2 3.36 -32.83 72.35
CA ALA A 2 2.91 -32.09 71.09
C ALA A 2 3.95 -32.31 70.07
N THR A 3 3.57 -32.88 68.91
CA THR A 3 4.43 -33.14 67.79
C THR A 3 4.43 -31.88 66.93
N THR A 4 5.53 -31.16 66.92
CA THR A 4 5.74 -29.94 66.04
C THR A 4 5.99 -30.44 64.63
N ALA A 5 5.06 -30.15 63.69
CA ALA A 5 5.24 -30.39 62.25
C ALA A 5 6.11 -29.31 61.69
N THR A 6 7.30 -29.67 61.24
CA THR A 6 8.25 -28.78 60.55
C THR A 6 7.80 -28.64 59.10
N THR A 7 7.23 -27.51 58.71
CA THR A 7 6.89 -27.17 57.33
C THR A 7 8.18 -26.86 56.55
N LYS A 8 8.47 -27.68 55.54
CA LYS A 8 9.58 -27.51 54.61
C LYS A 8 9.38 -26.20 53.79
N PRO A 9 10.35 -25.29 53.72
CA PRO A 9 10.16 -24.05 52.96
C PRO A 9 9.98 -24.36 51.47
N ALA A 10 9.00 -23.69 50.85
CA ALA A 10 8.72 -23.82 49.41
C ALA A 10 9.97 -23.39 48.60
N GLN A 11 10.49 -24.32 47.82
CA GLN A 11 11.60 -24.05 46.91
C GLN A 11 11.11 -23.05 45.82
N LYS A 12 11.77 -21.88 45.72
CA LYS A 12 11.54 -20.94 44.63
C LYS A 12 11.80 -21.65 43.28
N PRO A 13 10.94 -21.47 42.28
CA PRO A 13 11.16 -22.06 40.96
C PRO A 13 12.52 -21.63 40.43
N ALA A 14 13.32 -22.58 39.94
CA ALA A 14 14.61 -22.32 39.33
C ALA A 14 14.41 -21.43 38.09
N VAL A 15 15.00 -20.24 38.10
CA VAL A 15 15.06 -19.37 36.91
C VAL A 15 15.97 -20.07 35.90
N ILE A 16 15.39 -20.58 34.82
CA ILE A 16 16.15 -21.17 33.70
C ILE A 16 16.93 -20.04 33.05
N GLN A 17 18.23 -19.94 33.33
CA GLN A 17 19.10 -19.02 32.57
C GLN A 17 19.24 -19.54 31.14
N ARG A 18 18.66 -18.81 30.18
CA ARG A 18 18.84 -19.08 28.75
C ARG A 18 20.24 -18.64 28.32
N SER A 19 20.86 -19.38 27.39
CA SER A 19 22.11 -18.95 26.81
C SER A 19 21.89 -17.73 25.91
N SER A 20 22.87 -16.82 25.80
CA SER A 20 22.79 -15.64 24.92
C SER A 20 22.47 -16.03 23.47
N THR A 21 22.95 -17.17 22.97
CA THR A 21 22.65 -17.68 21.63
C THR A 21 21.15 -18.02 21.47
N ALA A 22 20.52 -18.60 22.49
CA ALA A 22 19.08 -18.90 22.45
C ALA A 22 18.23 -17.61 22.48
N GLU A 23 18.65 -16.60 23.24
CA GLU A 23 17.99 -15.28 23.28
C GLU A 23 18.07 -14.57 21.91
N TRP A 24 19.23 -14.56 21.30
CA TRP A 24 19.41 -14.01 19.94
C TRP A 24 18.59 -14.77 18.90
N ALA A 25 18.56 -16.11 18.94
CA ALA A 25 17.77 -16.92 18.03
C ALA A 25 16.27 -16.62 18.15
N ILE A 26 15.75 -16.52 19.39
CA ILE A 26 14.35 -16.18 19.63
C ILE A 26 14.05 -14.76 19.12
N THR A 27 14.91 -13.80 19.39
CA THR A 27 14.74 -12.41 18.92
C THR A 27 14.68 -12.33 17.40
N ILE A 28 15.60 -13.01 16.71
CA ILE A 28 15.62 -13.06 15.23
C ILE A 28 14.34 -13.71 14.70
N LEU A 29 13.90 -14.83 15.27
CA LEU A 29 12.66 -15.52 14.85
C LEU A 29 11.42 -14.64 15.07
N VAL A 30 11.32 -13.94 16.20
CA VAL A 30 10.20 -13.02 16.48
C VAL A 30 10.21 -11.84 15.49
N LEU A 31 11.38 -11.26 15.20
CA LEU A 31 11.53 -10.20 14.22
C LEU A 31 11.14 -10.67 12.81
N LEU A 32 11.64 -11.83 12.39
CA LEU A 32 11.31 -12.42 11.08
C LEU A 32 9.81 -12.71 10.98
N PHE A 33 9.22 -13.28 12.01
CA PHE A 33 7.79 -13.52 12.06
C PHE A 33 7.00 -12.19 11.99
N GLY A 34 7.34 -11.21 12.81
CA GLY A 34 6.68 -9.90 12.83
C GLY A 34 6.75 -9.19 11.48
N THR A 35 7.94 -9.11 10.88
CA THR A 35 8.13 -8.42 9.59
C THR A 35 7.55 -9.19 8.40
N SER A 36 7.46 -10.51 8.47
CA SER A 36 6.87 -11.30 7.39
C SER A 36 5.35 -11.36 7.43
N THR A 37 4.73 -11.33 8.63
CA THR A 37 3.29 -11.58 8.82
C THR A 37 2.48 -10.37 9.26
N ILE A 38 3.04 -9.50 10.09
CA ILE A 38 2.28 -8.40 10.73
C ILE A 38 2.54 -7.07 10.03
N ALA A 39 3.80 -6.65 9.98
CA ALA A 39 4.17 -5.33 9.48
C ALA A 39 5.45 -5.39 8.64
N GLN A 40 5.44 -4.75 7.49
CA GLN A 40 6.57 -4.76 6.57
C GLN A 40 6.99 -3.32 6.23
N PRO A 41 8.31 -3.00 6.29
CA PRO A 41 8.79 -1.72 5.80
C PRO A 41 8.81 -1.70 4.26
N PHE A 42 8.44 -0.55 3.69
CA PHE A 42 8.52 -0.24 2.26
C PHE A 42 9.12 1.14 2.05
N VAL A 43 9.82 1.33 0.96
CA VAL A 43 10.27 2.66 0.50
C VAL A 43 9.47 3.08 -0.71
N ILE A 44 9.14 4.38 -0.81
CA ILE A 44 8.47 4.96 -1.97
C ILE A 44 9.52 5.43 -2.97
N PRO A 45 9.69 4.73 -4.11
CA PRO A 45 10.73 5.09 -5.06
C PRO A 45 10.26 6.10 -6.13
N THR A 46 8.95 6.35 -6.25
CA THR A 46 8.38 7.14 -7.34
C THR A 46 7.42 8.21 -6.84
N SER A 47 7.18 9.22 -7.68
CA SER A 47 6.33 10.36 -7.38
C SER A 47 4.84 10.15 -7.70
N SER A 48 4.41 8.93 -8.04
CA SER A 48 3.02 8.68 -8.46
C SER A 48 1.96 8.93 -7.37
N MET A 49 2.37 8.92 -6.10
CA MET A 49 1.53 9.25 -4.94
C MET A 49 1.89 10.61 -4.33
N HIS A 50 2.64 11.44 -5.06
CA HIS A 50 3.05 12.78 -4.62
C HIS A 50 1.83 13.60 -4.18
N ASN A 51 1.99 14.44 -3.20
CA ASN A 51 1.03 15.10 -2.32
C ASN A 51 0.68 14.29 -1.07
N THR A 52 0.48 12.99 -1.17
CA THR A 52 0.24 12.11 -0.02
C THR A 52 1.51 11.43 0.44
N LEU A 53 2.20 10.72 -0.47
CA LEU A 53 3.47 10.03 -0.21
C LEU A 53 4.54 10.54 -1.18
N TYR A 54 5.72 10.85 -0.64
CA TYR A 54 6.83 11.41 -1.41
C TYR A 54 7.90 10.35 -1.67
N THR A 55 8.60 10.51 -2.78
CA THR A 55 9.80 9.72 -3.06
C THR A 55 10.77 9.83 -1.86
N GLY A 56 11.25 8.67 -1.36
CA GLY A 56 12.07 8.60 -0.15
C GLY A 56 11.31 8.50 1.16
N ASP A 57 9.96 8.43 1.15
CA ASP A 57 9.19 8.04 2.32
C ASP A 57 9.36 6.54 2.60
N HIS A 58 9.71 6.21 3.83
CA HIS A 58 9.78 4.84 4.33
C HIS A 58 8.54 4.54 5.16
N LEU A 59 7.76 3.57 4.73
CA LEU A 59 6.45 3.24 5.28
C LEU A 59 6.51 1.97 6.13
N ILE A 60 5.69 1.92 7.17
CA ILE A 60 5.26 0.64 7.77
C ILE A 60 3.91 0.29 7.17
N VAL A 61 3.81 -0.91 6.63
CA VAL A 61 2.58 -1.46 6.04
C VAL A 61 2.02 -2.52 6.97
N ASP A 62 0.78 -2.33 7.40
CA ASP A 62 0.01 -3.33 8.15
C ASP A 62 -0.52 -4.39 7.17
N LYS A 63 0.03 -5.60 7.28
CA LYS A 63 -0.36 -6.75 6.43
C LYS A 63 -1.62 -7.43 6.92
N LEU A 64 -2.00 -7.21 8.16
CA LEU A 64 -3.20 -7.82 8.75
C LEU A 64 -4.46 -7.01 8.44
N ALA A 65 -4.36 -5.72 8.12
CA ALA A 65 -5.50 -4.85 7.87
C ALA A 65 -6.48 -5.45 6.84
N TYR A 66 -5.95 -6.04 5.77
CA TYR A 66 -6.73 -6.61 4.67
C TYR A 66 -6.53 -8.13 4.50
N ALA A 67 -6.06 -8.81 5.52
CA ALA A 67 -5.85 -10.25 5.41
C ALA A 67 -7.17 -10.97 5.04
N PRO A 68 -7.13 -12.01 4.20
CA PRO A 68 -8.33 -12.73 3.85
C PRO A 68 -8.96 -13.36 5.11
N PRO A 69 -10.28 -13.20 5.32
CA PRO A 69 -10.94 -13.74 6.50
C PRO A 69 -10.93 -15.26 6.44
N GLY A 70 -10.09 -15.88 7.27
CA GLY A 70 -10.26 -17.31 7.61
C GLY A 70 -11.42 -17.48 8.58
N ALA A 71 -12.07 -18.64 8.59
CA ALA A 71 -13.22 -18.89 9.44
C ALA A 71 -12.96 -18.64 10.94
N PHE A 72 -11.72 -18.81 11.39
CA PHE A 72 -11.30 -18.60 12.79
C PHE A 72 -10.78 -17.19 13.06
N SER A 73 -10.05 -16.60 12.11
CA SER A 73 -9.39 -15.30 12.28
C SER A 73 -10.37 -14.12 12.29
N LYS A 74 -11.54 -14.25 11.65
CA LYS A 74 -12.61 -13.25 11.65
C LYS A 74 -13.05 -12.79 13.05
N HIS A 75 -12.88 -13.63 14.06
CA HIS A 75 -13.33 -13.37 15.43
C HIS A 75 -12.21 -12.87 16.35
N ILE A 76 -10.96 -12.91 15.90
CA ILE A 76 -9.78 -12.62 16.73
C ILE A 76 -9.04 -11.38 16.24
N LEU A 77 -9.02 -11.12 14.92
CA LEU A 77 -8.27 -10.02 14.33
C LEU A 77 -9.21 -9.00 13.68
N PRO A 78 -8.96 -7.70 13.84
CA PRO A 78 -9.77 -6.64 13.27
C PRO A 78 -9.47 -6.48 11.77
N TYR A 79 -9.99 -7.39 10.95
CA TYR A 79 -9.89 -7.24 9.49
C TYR A 79 -10.86 -6.17 9.00
N GLU A 80 -10.36 -5.35 8.09
CA GLU A 80 -11.16 -4.39 7.37
C GLU A 80 -11.35 -4.85 5.91
N ASP A 81 -12.50 -4.52 5.34
CA ASP A 81 -12.68 -4.59 3.89
C ASP A 81 -11.98 -3.39 3.26
N VAL A 82 -11.41 -3.59 2.07
CA VAL A 82 -10.81 -2.51 1.29
C VAL A 82 -11.92 -1.55 0.86
N LYS A 83 -11.75 -0.26 1.19
CA LYS A 83 -12.74 0.80 0.95
C LYS A 83 -12.25 1.79 -0.09
N ARG A 84 -13.18 2.51 -0.71
CA ARG A 84 -12.84 3.67 -1.56
C ARG A 84 -12.04 4.70 -0.73
N GLY A 85 -10.98 5.22 -1.33
CA GLY A 85 -10.08 6.17 -0.70
C GLY A 85 -8.98 5.57 0.15
N ASP A 86 -8.98 4.25 0.41
CA ASP A 86 -7.87 3.57 1.07
C ASP A 86 -6.61 3.62 0.19
N ILE A 87 -5.46 3.80 0.85
CA ILE A 87 -4.16 3.61 0.20
C ILE A 87 -3.75 2.16 0.43
N ILE A 88 -3.43 1.46 -0.64
CA ILE A 88 -3.06 0.04 -0.61
C ILE A 88 -1.65 -0.18 -1.14
N VAL A 89 -0.95 -1.12 -0.54
CA VAL A 89 0.27 -1.72 -1.08
C VAL A 89 -0.10 -3.06 -1.70
N PHE A 90 0.31 -3.29 -2.93
CA PHE A 90 -0.08 -4.49 -3.66
C PHE A 90 1.00 -4.91 -4.67
N ARG A 91 1.02 -6.21 -4.99
CA ARG A 91 1.85 -6.74 -6.07
C ARG A 91 1.29 -6.31 -7.42
N HIS A 92 2.16 -5.80 -8.27
CA HIS A 92 1.74 -5.36 -9.60
C HIS A 92 1.12 -6.52 -10.39
N PRO A 93 -0.07 -6.33 -11.01
CA PRO A 93 -0.80 -7.45 -11.62
C PRO A 93 -0.14 -8.04 -12.87
N THR A 94 0.80 -7.34 -13.50
CA THR A 94 1.48 -7.77 -14.73
C THR A 94 3.00 -7.88 -14.61
N LEU A 95 3.62 -7.26 -13.60
CA LEU A 95 5.07 -7.28 -13.38
C LEU A 95 5.39 -8.10 -12.15
N THR A 96 6.17 -9.18 -12.34
CA THR A 96 6.57 -10.05 -11.23
C THR A 96 7.62 -9.38 -10.35
N GLY A 97 7.43 -9.47 -9.02
CA GLY A 97 8.40 -8.97 -8.03
C GLY A 97 8.40 -7.45 -7.85
N VAL A 98 7.39 -6.75 -8.34
CA VAL A 98 7.26 -5.30 -8.20
C VAL A 98 6.02 -4.98 -7.36
N ASP A 99 6.22 -4.23 -6.28
CA ASP A 99 5.16 -3.78 -5.40
C ASP A 99 4.83 -2.31 -5.68
N TYR A 100 3.53 -1.99 -5.71
CA TYR A 100 3.02 -0.65 -5.98
C TYR A 100 2.20 -0.14 -4.79
N VAL A 101 2.15 1.19 -4.69
CA VAL A 101 1.27 1.91 -3.76
C VAL A 101 0.36 2.79 -4.58
N LYS A 102 -0.96 2.63 -4.40
CA LYS A 102 -2.00 3.45 -5.06
C LYS A 102 -3.18 3.66 -4.13
N ARG A 103 -4.05 4.59 -4.50
CA ARG A 103 -5.32 4.82 -3.81
C ARG A 103 -6.44 4.07 -4.53
N VAL A 104 -7.26 3.37 -3.76
CA VAL A 104 -8.49 2.72 -4.26
C VAL A 104 -9.52 3.79 -4.60
N ILE A 105 -9.90 3.83 -5.85
CA ILE A 105 -10.95 4.73 -6.35
C ILE A 105 -12.26 3.96 -6.48
N GLY A 106 -12.21 2.72 -6.93
CA GLY A 106 -13.39 1.87 -7.07
C GLY A 106 -13.24 0.52 -6.41
N VAL A 107 -14.32 0.08 -5.79
CA VAL A 107 -14.51 -1.23 -5.19
C VAL A 107 -15.49 -2.07 -6.02
N PRO A 108 -15.60 -3.40 -5.79
CA PRO A 108 -16.52 -4.24 -6.53
C PRO A 108 -17.94 -3.68 -6.63
N GLY A 109 -18.48 -3.64 -7.85
CA GLY A 109 -19.80 -3.10 -8.16
C GLY A 109 -19.87 -1.61 -8.47
N ASP A 110 -18.74 -0.88 -8.35
CA ASP A 110 -18.71 0.54 -8.71
C ASP A 110 -18.69 0.74 -10.22
N HIS A 111 -19.43 1.75 -10.67
CA HIS A 111 -19.41 2.31 -12.01
C HIS A 111 -18.50 3.54 -12.03
N ILE A 112 -17.43 3.50 -12.80
CA ILE A 112 -16.38 4.52 -12.80
C ILE A 112 -16.22 5.13 -14.17
N LYS A 113 -16.14 6.45 -14.22
CA LYS A 113 -15.65 7.19 -15.38
C LYS A 113 -14.91 8.45 -14.98
N LEU A 114 -14.02 8.90 -15.82
CA LEU A 114 -13.38 10.20 -15.74
C LEU A 114 -13.87 11.07 -16.90
N LEU A 115 -14.21 12.32 -16.59
CA LEU A 115 -14.52 13.35 -17.56
C LEU A 115 -13.69 14.59 -17.23
N ASP A 116 -12.85 15.00 -18.16
CA ASP A 116 -11.95 16.15 -17.98
C ASP A 116 -11.21 16.09 -16.63
N LYS A 117 -10.58 14.94 -16.36
CA LYS A 117 -9.83 14.61 -15.14
C LYS A 117 -10.68 14.40 -13.87
N LYS A 118 -11.97 14.70 -13.90
CA LYS A 118 -12.87 14.50 -12.74
C LYS A 118 -13.33 13.06 -12.65
N VAL A 119 -13.12 12.45 -11.51
CA VAL A 119 -13.62 11.11 -11.23
C VAL A 119 -15.10 11.16 -10.89
N ILE A 120 -15.86 10.29 -11.54
CA ILE A 120 -17.30 10.08 -11.31
C ILE A 120 -17.48 8.64 -10.89
N ILE A 121 -18.10 8.40 -9.74
CA ILE A 121 -18.40 7.07 -9.22
C ILE A 121 -19.93 6.96 -9.04
N ASN A 122 -20.52 5.94 -9.62
CA ASN A 122 -21.98 5.69 -9.55
C ASN A 122 -22.80 6.93 -9.93
N GLY A 123 -22.38 7.64 -10.99
CA GLY A 123 -23.02 8.84 -11.50
C GLY A 123 -22.78 10.13 -10.71
N LYS A 124 -21.98 10.10 -9.62
CA LYS A 124 -21.68 11.25 -8.78
C LYS A 124 -20.20 11.67 -8.89
N PRO A 125 -19.92 12.96 -9.10
CA PRO A 125 -18.54 13.45 -9.06
C PRO A 125 -17.98 13.33 -7.63
N VAL A 126 -16.70 12.99 -7.55
CA VAL A 126 -16.00 12.79 -6.27
C VAL A 126 -15.12 13.99 -5.97
N ASP A 127 -15.09 14.42 -4.71
CA ASP A 127 -14.14 15.42 -4.22
C ASP A 127 -12.80 14.74 -3.87
N GLU A 128 -11.72 15.23 -4.48
CA GLU A 128 -10.40 14.62 -4.41
C GLU A 128 -9.30 15.64 -4.06
N PRO A 129 -9.33 16.22 -2.85
CA PRO A 129 -8.37 17.27 -2.46
C PRO A 129 -6.92 16.79 -2.38
N TYR A 130 -6.70 15.49 -2.37
CA TYR A 130 -5.38 14.86 -2.40
C TYR A 130 -4.81 14.73 -3.82
N ALA A 131 -5.64 14.82 -4.86
CA ALA A 131 -5.22 14.63 -6.24
C ALA A 131 -4.46 15.85 -6.78
N ILE A 132 -3.38 15.57 -7.52
CA ILE A 132 -2.62 16.60 -8.26
C ILE A 132 -2.87 16.39 -9.74
N HIS A 133 -3.19 17.50 -10.42
CA HIS A 133 -3.32 17.58 -11.85
C HIS A 133 -2.30 18.56 -12.45
N LEU A 134 -1.62 18.12 -13.50
CA LEU A 134 -0.76 18.99 -14.30
C LEU A 134 -1.58 19.70 -15.38
N PRO A 135 -1.12 20.85 -15.92
CA PRO A 135 -1.86 21.59 -16.92
C PRO A 135 -1.93 20.90 -18.29
N ASN A 136 -1.11 19.86 -18.53
CA ASN A 136 -1.14 19.10 -19.77
C ASN A 136 -2.34 18.17 -19.84
N SER A 137 -2.94 18.04 -21.01
CA SER A 137 -4.06 17.12 -21.27
C SER A 137 -3.60 15.91 -22.08
N GLN A 138 -4.15 14.75 -21.73
CA GLN A 138 -4.05 13.51 -22.53
C GLN A 138 -5.44 12.87 -22.58
N PRO A 139 -6.06 12.78 -23.76
CA PRO A 139 -7.46 12.36 -23.88
C PRO A 139 -7.78 11.03 -23.19
N TYR A 140 -6.98 9.97 -23.41
CA TYR A 140 -7.20 8.67 -22.78
C TYR A 140 -7.15 8.72 -21.25
N ARG A 141 -6.17 9.42 -20.69
CA ARG A 141 -5.99 9.52 -19.25
C ARG A 141 -7.06 10.37 -18.58
N ASP A 142 -7.44 11.46 -19.25
CA ASP A 142 -8.31 12.48 -18.68
C ASP A 142 -9.79 12.13 -18.85
N ASN A 143 -10.13 11.26 -19.83
CA ASN A 143 -11.48 10.80 -20.16
C ASN A 143 -11.51 9.26 -20.25
N PHE A 144 -11.62 8.61 -19.10
CA PHE A 144 -11.58 7.15 -18.98
C PHE A 144 -12.96 6.59 -18.57
N PRO A 145 -13.38 5.38 -19.03
CA PRO A 145 -12.87 4.71 -20.22
C PRO A 145 -13.17 5.55 -21.47
N ALA A 146 -12.20 5.67 -22.37
CA ALA A 146 -12.38 6.45 -23.59
C ALA A 146 -13.45 5.79 -24.47
N GLY A 147 -14.53 6.53 -24.70
CA GLY A 147 -15.69 6.05 -25.45
C GLY A 147 -15.59 6.14 -26.97
N GLU A 148 -14.45 6.50 -27.52
CA GLU A 148 -14.26 6.68 -28.96
C GLU A 148 -13.63 5.42 -29.58
N PRO A 149 -14.27 4.78 -30.56
CA PRO A 149 -13.76 3.57 -31.23
C PRO A 149 -12.42 3.80 -31.96
N ASP A 150 -12.09 5.03 -32.27
CA ASP A 150 -10.87 5.42 -33.03
C ASP A 150 -9.67 5.75 -32.16
N TYR A 151 -9.73 5.47 -30.86
CA TYR A 151 -8.62 5.72 -29.95
C TYR A 151 -7.53 4.68 -30.17
N ALA A 152 -6.41 5.09 -30.74
CA ALA A 152 -5.22 4.25 -30.77
C ALA A 152 -4.85 3.88 -29.31
N PRO A 153 -4.69 2.59 -28.98
CA PRO A 153 -4.32 2.20 -27.62
C PRO A 153 -3.04 2.94 -27.20
N ASP A 154 -3.06 3.53 -26.00
CA ASP A 154 -1.86 4.16 -25.45
C ASP A 154 -0.74 3.10 -25.44
N PRO A 155 0.47 3.41 -25.97
CA PRO A 155 1.59 2.46 -25.98
C PRO A 155 1.98 1.92 -24.60
N LYS A 156 1.54 2.59 -23.54
CA LYS A 156 1.75 2.18 -22.15
C LYS A 156 0.67 1.23 -21.63
N MET A 157 -0.39 1.02 -22.40
CA MET A 157 -1.50 0.15 -22.00
C MET A 157 -1.08 -1.31 -22.06
N SER A 158 -1.31 -2.05 -20.99
CA SER A 158 -1.09 -3.50 -20.93
C SER A 158 -2.23 -4.28 -21.61
N ALA A 159 -1.97 -5.52 -22.01
CA ALA A 159 -3.01 -6.43 -22.52
C ALA A 159 -4.15 -6.59 -21.51
N ARG A 160 -3.86 -6.65 -20.20
CA ARG A 160 -4.86 -6.75 -19.14
C ARG A 160 -5.77 -5.51 -19.06
N ALA A 161 -5.22 -4.31 -19.29
CA ALA A 161 -6.05 -3.10 -19.37
C ALA A 161 -6.95 -3.12 -20.59
N ALA A 162 -6.47 -3.63 -21.74
CA ALA A 162 -7.28 -3.80 -22.93
C ALA A 162 -8.42 -4.83 -22.71
N GLU A 163 -8.16 -5.92 -21.98
CA GLU A 163 -9.20 -6.88 -21.55
C GLU A 163 -10.25 -6.22 -20.66
N MET A 164 -9.82 -5.50 -19.63
CA MET A 164 -10.72 -4.75 -18.75
C MET A 164 -11.62 -3.79 -19.53
N LEU A 165 -11.07 -3.05 -20.49
CA LEU A 165 -11.87 -2.13 -21.31
C LEU A 165 -12.88 -2.83 -22.22
N ARG A 166 -12.55 -4.03 -22.70
CA ARG A 166 -13.44 -4.82 -23.55
C ARG A 166 -14.54 -5.50 -22.75
N ASP A 167 -14.21 -6.05 -21.57
CA ASP A 167 -15.05 -6.99 -20.85
C ASP A 167 -15.86 -6.31 -19.72
N ASP A 168 -15.30 -5.26 -19.10
CA ASP A 168 -15.87 -4.64 -17.91
C ASP A 168 -16.48 -3.24 -18.15
N VAL A 169 -16.51 -2.75 -19.39
CA VAL A 169 -17.13 -1.45 -19.71
C VAL A 169 -18.57 -1.63 -20.16
N VAL A 170 -19.49 -1.01 -19.43
CA VAL A 170 -20.93 -1.04 -19.70
C VAL A 170 -21.45 0.40 -19.78
N ASN A 171 -22.13 0.74 -20.89
CA ASN A 171 -22.69 2.08 -21.12
C ASN A 171 -21.67 3.24 -20.95
N GLY A 172 -20.41 3.01 -21.31
CA GLY A 172 -19.34 4.01 -21.22
C GLY A 172 -18.80 4.22 -19.80
N GLU A 173 -19.08 3.32 -18.88
CA GLU A 173 -18.55 3.30 -17.51
C GLU A 173 -17.85 1.97 -17.24
N LEU A 174 -16.72 2.00 -16.56
CA LEU A 174 -16.07 0.79 -16.07
C LEU A 174 -16.84 0.26 -14.87
N VAL A 175 -17.30 -0.96 -14.93
CA VAL A 175 -17.93 -1.67 -13.81
C VAL A 175 -16.88 -2.55 -13.14
N VAL A 176 -16.54 -2.25 -11.89
CA VAL A 176 -15.50 -3.01 -11.16
C VAL A 176 -16.03 -4.41 -10.82
N PRO A 177 -15.43 -5.49 -11.34
CA PRO A 177 -15.90 -6.84 -11.08
C PRO A 177 -15.59 -7.29 -9.65
N ALA A 178 -16.31 -8.35 -9.20
CA ALA A 178 -16.09 -8.95 -7.89
C ALA A 178 -14.62 -9.39 -7.69
N GLY A 179 -14.08 -9.12 -6.51
CA GLY A 179 -12.69 -9.47 -6.18
C GLY A 179 -11.61 -8.60 -6.83
N SER A 180 -11.98 -7.48 -7.46
CA SER A 180 -11.06 -6.55 -8.11
C SER A 180 -11.26 -5.12 -7.63
N TYR A 181 -10.23 -4.29 -7.77
CA TYR A 181 -10.23 -2.89 -7.36
C TYR A 181 -9.65 -2.01 -8.45
N PHE A 182 -10.22 -0.82 -8.61
CA PHE A 182 -9.68 0.20 -9.50
C PHE A 182 -8.86 1.19 -8.65
N ALA A 183 -7.56 1.28 -8.90
CA ALA A 183 -6.64 2.06 -8.10
C ALA A 183 -5.88 3.08 -8.96
N MET A 184 -5.75 4.32 -8.45
CA MET A 184 -5.06 5.41 -9.13
C MET A 184 -3.99 6.03 -8.24
N GLY A 185 -2.97 6.65 -8.87
CA GLY A 185 -2.04 7.51 -8.16
C GLY A 185 -2.65 8.87 -7.81
N ASP A 186 -2.25 9.45 -6.70
CA ASP A 186 -2.68 10.80 -6.30
C ASP A 186 -2.10 11.87 -7.23
N ASN A 187 -0.90 11.63 -7.78
CA ASN A 187 -0.33 12.43 -8.88
C ASN A 187 -0.88 11.91 -10.22
N ARG A 188 -2.11 12.32 -10.54
CA ARG A 188 -2.97 11.81 -11.61
C ARG A 188 -2.30 11.78 -12.98
N ASP A 189 -1.51 12.78 -13.28
CA ASP A 189 -0.89 12.97 -14.58
C ASP A 189 0.51 12.36 -14.66
N ASN A 190 1.06 11.92 -13.51
CA ASN A 190 2.34 11.24 -13.43
C ASN A 190 2.21 9.88 -12.72
N SER A 191 1.20 9.12 -13.12
CA SER A 191 0.94 7.78 -12.56
C SER A 191 0.61 6.79 -13.67
N LEU A 192 1.35 5.69 -13.70
CA LEU A 192 0.91 4.47 -14.36
C LEU A 192 0.10 3.67 -13.34
N ASP A 193 -1.20 3.57 -13.57
CA ASP A 193 -2.16 2.99 -12.63
C ASP A 193 -3.21 2.13 -13.34
N SER A 194 -4.34 1.83 -12.72
CA SER A 194 -5.37 0.95 -13.28
C SER A 194 -5.85 1.36 -14.68
N ARG A 195 -5.74 2.63 -15.04
CA ARG A 195 -6.04 3.10 -16.41
C ARG A 195 -5.15 2.46 -17.46
N TYR A 196 -3.91 2.08 -17.07
CA TYR A 196 -2.87 1.58 -17.98
C TYR A 196 -2.58 0.09 -17.83
N TRP A 197 -2.71 -0.50 -16.63
CA TRP A 197 -2.39 -1.91 -16.39
C TRP A 197 -3.60 -2.75 -15.94
N GLY A 198 -4.80 -2.14 -15.77
CA GLY A 198 -6.03 -2.85 -15.44
C GLY A 198 -6.34 -2.88 -13.94
N LEU A 199 -7.21 -3.79 -13.53
CA LEU A 199 -7.68 -3.91 -12.16
C LEU A 199 -6.66 -4.61 -11.25
N VAL A 200 -6.68 -4.25 -9.97
CA VAL A 200 -5.92 -4.92 -8.90
C VAL A 200 -6.74 -6.07 -8.35
N PRO A 201 -6.32 -7.33 -8.50
CA PRO A 201 -6.98 -8.45 -7.85
C PRO A 201 -6.84 -8.36 -6.32
N ARG A 202 -7.87 -8.83 -5.60
CA ARG A 202 -7.87 -8.83 -4.13
C ARG A 202 -6.68 -9.56 -3.52
N GLU A 203 -6.27 -10.67 -4.11
CA GLU A 203 -5.14 -11.48 -3.68
C GLU A 203 -3.79 -10.80 -3.85
N ASN A 204 -3.71 -9.78 -4.69
CA ASN A 204 -2.49 -8.99 -4.87
C ASN A 204 -2.31 -7.95 -3.76
N ILE A 205 -3.38 -7.58 -3.03
CA ILE A 205 -3.32 -6.57 -1.97
C ILE A 205 -2.59 -7.14 -0.77
N MET A 206 -1.46 -6.52 -0.41
CA MET A 206 -0.58 -6.96 0.66
C MET A 206 -0.91 -6.32 2.00
N GLY A 207 -1.38 -5.06 2.00
CA GLY A 207 -1.69 -4.36 3.23
C GLY A 207 -1.95 -2.87 3.06
N LYS A 208 -2.09 -2.20 4.18
CA LYS A 208 -2.39 -0.78 4.32
C LYS A 208 -1.18 -0.03 4.91
N PRO A 209 -0.64 1.00 4.27
CA PRO A 209 0.40 1.82 4.88
C PRO A 209 -0.21 2.60 6.06
N VAL A 210 0.47 2.57 7.22
CA VAL A 210 -0.05 3.20 8.45
C VAL A 210 0.76 4.40 8.89
N VAL A 211 2.07 4.39 8.66
CA VAL A 211 2.95 5.47 9.08
C VAL A 211 4.16 5.61 8.16
N VAL A 212 4.55 6.85 7.88
CA VAL A 212 5.87 7.20 7.35
C VAL A 212 6.82 7.25 8.55
N PHE A 213 7.60 6.21 8.78
CA PHE A 213 8.49 6.19 9.95
C PHE A 213 9.78 6.98 9.73
N TRP A 214 10.17 7.17 8.47
CA TRP A 214 11.30 8.00 8.07
C TRP A 214 11.09 8.54 6.65
N SER A 215 11.54 9.75 6.38
CA SER A 215 11.47 10.37 5.06
C SER A 215 12.82 10.98 4.71
N TYR A 216 13.44 10.49 3.64
CA TYR A 216 14.76 10.93 3.21
C TYR A 216 14.68 11.54 1.81
N ASP A 217 15.25 12.75 1.66
CA ASP A 217 15.23 13.48 0.39
C ASP A 217 16.36 12.99 -0.50
N ALA A 218 16.04 12.03 -1.35
CA ALA A 218 16.96 11.45 -2.33
C ALA A 218 16.24 11.07 -3.61
N PRO A 219 16.92 11.11 -4.76
CA PRO A 219 16.38 10.63 -6.03
C PRO A 219 16.17 9.11 -5.99
N THR A 220 15.28 8.62 -6.86
CA THR A 220 14.94 7.19 -6.95
C THR A 220 16.17 6.28 -7.09
N ALA A 221 17.16 6.70 -7.86
CA ALA A 221 18.38 5.91 -8.10
C ALA A 221 19.14 5.64 -6.79
N ASP A 222 19.24 6.63 -5.93
CA ASP A 222 19.94 6.52 -4.65
C ASP A 222 19.18 5.64 -3.65
N LEU A 223 17.83 5.68 -3.70
CA LEU A 223 16.98 4.87 -2.80
C LEU A 223 17.06 3.37 -3.08
N GLN A 224 17.54 2.97 -4.25
CA GLN A 224 17.72 1.58 -4.67
C GLN A 224 19.19 1.15 -4.65
N ASP A 225 20.09 2.06 -4.25
CA ASP A 225 21.53 1.78 -4.17
C ASP A 225 21.89 1.27 -2.76
N TYR A 226 22.40 0.04 -2.68
CA TYR A 226 22.86 -0.60 -1.45
C TYR A 226 24.39 -0.61 -1.33
N THR A 227 25.08 0.27 -2.06
CA THR A 227 26.55 0.36 -2.00
C THR A 227 27.04 0.97 -0.68
N LEU A 228 28.28 0.64 -0.32
CA LEU A 228 28.92 1.24 0.85
C LEU A 228 28.97 2.78 0.74
N HIS A 229 29.15 3.31 -0.46
CA HIS A 229 29.14 4.75 -0.73
C HIS A 229 27.79 5.37 -0.33
N HIS A 230 26.68 4.75 -0.68
CA HIS A 230 25.34 5.23 -0.29
C HIS A 230 25.15 5.16 1.24
N MET A 231 25.63 4.12 1.90
CA MET A 231 25.57 4.00 3.37
C MET A 231 26.34 5.14 4.06
N VAL A 232 27.50 5.54 3.52
CA VAL A 232 28.27 6.67 4.02
C VAL A 232 27.54 7.99 3.76
N ASP A 233 26.97 8.20 2.57
CA ASP A 233 26.16 9.40 2.26
C ASP A 233 24.96 9.53 3.21
N LEU A 234 24.25 8.42 3.45
CA LEU A 234 23.16 8.38 4.44
C LEU A 234 23.60 8.81 5.83
N ALA A 235 24.74 8.31 6.31
CA ALA A 235 25.26 8.63 7.63
C ALA A 235 25.66 10.12 7.73
N LEU A 236 26.33 10.65 6.71
CA LEU A 236 26.80 12.04 6.68
C LEU A 236 25.65 13.05 6.54
N HIS A 237 24.61 12.70 5.77
CA HIS A 237 23.51 13.60 5.46
C HIS A 237 22.20 13.27 6.19
N PHE A 238 22.24 12.35 7.14
CA PHE A 238 21.06 11.91 7.89
C PHE A 238 20.22 13.08 8.41
N PHE A 239 20.87 14.04 9.09
CA PHE A 239 20.15 15.17 9.68
C PHE A 239 19.71 16.23 8.66
N THR A 240 20.45 16.39 7.56
CA THR A 240 20.21 17.46 6.57
C THR A 240 19.22 17.05 5.48
N LYS A 241 19.24 15.77 5.06
CA LYS A 241 18.33 15.23 4.04
C LYS A 241 17.10 14.56 4.62
N THR A 242 17.00 14.34 5.94
CA THR A 242 15.78 13.84 6.58
C THR A 242 14.70 14.92 6.59
N ARG A 243 13.54 14.62 6.01
CA ARG A 243 12.35 15.46 6.08
C ARG A 243 11.61 15.22 7.40
N TRP A 244 12.08 15.89 8.45
CA TRP A 244 11.59 15.72 9.82
C TRP A 244 10.08 15.98 9.97
N SER A 245 9.52 16.90 9.19
CA SER A 245 8.08 17.19 9.16
C SER A 245 7.22 16.04 8.64
N ARG A 246 7.84 15.07 7.96
CA ARG A 246 7.16 13.88 7.42
C ARG A 246 7.44 12.62 8.26
N THR A 247 8.50 12.63 9.03
CA THR A 247 8.88 11.50 9.89
C THR A 247 7.82 11.31 10.99
N PHE A 248 7.37 10.08 11.18
CA PHE A 248 6.23 9.68 12.03
C PHE A 248 4.86 10.21 11.61
N LYS A 249 4.72 10.68 10.35
CA LYS A 249 3.43 11.08 9.80
C LYS A 249 2.54 9.87 9.58
N LEU A 250 1.34 9.87 10.16
CA LEU A 250 0.34 8.85 9.90
C LEU A 250 -0.18 8.95 8.47
N VAL A 251 -0.40 7.79 7.85
CA VAL A 251 -0.96 7.68 6.51
C VAL A 251 -2.44 7.36 6.65
N HIS A 252 -3.28 8.25 6.13
CA HIS A 252 -4.73 8.08 6.19
C HIS A 252 -5.31 7.94 4.78
N GLY A 253 -6.30 7.07 4.64
CA GLY A 253 -7.21 7.10 3.51
C GLY A 253 -8.03 8.40 3.51
N TYR A 254 -8.61 8.73 2.39
CA TYR A 254 -9.59 9.82 2.27
C TYR A 254 -10.91 9.18 1.85
N PRO A 255 -11.95 9.15 2.72
CA PRO A 255 -13.20 8.48 2.39
C PRO A 255 -13.86 9.17 1.20
N LEU A 256 -13.95 8.46 0.10
CA LEU A 256 -14.68 8.89 -1.07
C LEU A 256 -16.15 8.56 -0.84
N GLY A 257 -16.97 9.59 -0.69
CA GLY A 257 -18.38 9.48 -0.34
C GLY A 257 -19.13 8.46 -1.20
N GLY A 258 -20.00 7.68 -0.56
CA GLY A 258 -20.97 6.78 -1.16
C GLY A 258 -22.26 7.49 -1.50
#